data_04a521082ae6d768ccbc142aa9700cd3
#
_entry.id   04a521082ae6d768ccbc142aa9700cd3
#
_cell.length_a   1.000
_cell.length_b   1.000
_cell.length_c   1.000
_cell.angle_alpha   90.00
_cell.angle_beta   90.00
_cell.angle_gamma   90.00
#
_symmetry.space_group_name_H-M   'P 1'
#
loop_
_entity.id
_entity.type
_entity.pdbx_description
1 polymer ?
#
loop_
_entity_poly.entity_id
_entity_poly.type
_entity_poly.pdbx_seq_one_letter_code
_entity_poly.pdbx_strand_id
1 'polypeptide(L)' 'AIVLQADGSLVRKANQLITGEQVLARFGEGCAELTVDAVLPEK' A
#
# COMPACT_ATOMS: atom_id res chain seq x y z
N ALA A 1 3.93 -3.22 -10.39
CA ALA A 1 4.18 -2.59 -9.09
C ALA A 1 3.65 -3.48 -7.97
N ILE A 2 4.31 -3.43 -6.83
CA ILE A 2 3.94 -4.21 -5.66
C ILE A 2 3.80 -3.25 -4.49
N VAL A 3 2.74 -3.41 -3.71
CA VAL A 3 2.51 -2.59 -2.54
C VAL A 3 2.66 -3.44 -1.29
N LEU A 4 3.47 -2.97 -0.36
CA LEU A 4 3.73 -3.68 0.90
C LEU A 4 3.33 -2.79 2.07
N GLN A 5 2.82 -3.41 3.12
CA GLN A 5 2.55 -2.70 4.37
C GLN A 5 3.85 -2.44 5.12
N ALA A 6 3.75 -1.63 6.17
CA ALA A 6 4.94 -1.26 6.95
C ALA A 6 5.67 -2.48 7.53
N ASP A 7 4.94 -3.55 7.80
CA ASP A 7 5.53 -4.77 8.34
C ASP A 7 6.08 -5.70 7.26
N GLY A 8 5.99 -5.30 6.00
CA GLY A 8 6.48 -6.07 4.88
C GLY A 8 5.46 -7.00 4.25
N SER A 9 4.22 -6.99 4.74
CA SER A 9 3.17 -7.84 4.19
C SER A 9 2.72 -7.35 2.83
N LEU A 10 2.49 -8.27 1.91
CA LEU A 10 1.99 -7.94 0.58
C LEU A 10 0.53 -7.51 0.65
N VAL A 11 0.22 -6.38 0.03
CA VAL A 11 -1.15 -5.88 -0.03
C VAL A 11 -1.79 -6.35 -1.33
N ARG A 12 -2.87 -7.09 -1.21
CA ARG A 12 -3.61 -7.61 -2.36
C ARG A 12 -4.95 -6.94 -2.56
N LYS A 13 -5.53 -6.43 -1.50
CA LYS A 13 -6.85 -5.81 -1.55
C LYS A 13 -6.82 -4.50 -0.81
N ALA A 14 -7.61 -3.54 -1.29
CA ALA A 14 -7.64 -2.23 -0.68
C ALA A 14 -8.10 -2.28 0.77
N ASN A 15 -8.97 -3.24 1.12
CA ASN A 15 -9.47 -3.31 2.49
C ASN A 15 -8.43 -3.78 3.50
N GLN A 16 -7.25 -4.18 3.04
CA GLN A 16 -6.14 -4.46 3.94
C GLN A 16 -5.46 -3.19 4.42
N LEU A 17 -5.77 -2.06 3.80
CA LEU A 17 -5.14 -0.78 4.12
C LEU A 17 -5.95 -0.03 5.14
N ILE A 18 -5.25 0.81 5.91
CA ILE A 18 -5.87 1.66 6.94
C ILE A 18 -5.47 3.09 6.61
N THR A 19 -6.45 4.00 6.65
CA THR A 19 -6.18 5.41 6.40
C THR A 19 -5.14 5.94 7.37
N GLY A 20 -4.14 6.62 6.84
CA GLY A 20 -3.04 7.15 7.62
C GLY A 20 -1.86 6.20 7.73
N GLU A 21 -2.02 4.97 7.26
CA GLU A 21 -0.95 3.98 7.28
C GLU A 21 0.09 4.31 6.21
N GLN A 22 1.34 4.02 6.50
CA GLN A 22 2.39 4.15 5.50
C GLN A 22 2.61 2.80 4.82
N VAL A 23 2.75 2.86 3.50
CA VAL A 23 2.98 1.67 2.71
C VAL A 23 4.16 1.91 1.78
N LEU A 24 4.74 0.83 1.27
CA LEU A 24 5.87 0.89 0.37
C LEU A 24 5.42 0.37 -0.99
N ALA A 25 5.59 1.20 -2.02
CA ALA A 25 5.31 0.78 -3.39
C ALA A 25 6.64 0.46 -4.07
N ARG A 26 6.76 -0.73 -4.61
CA ARG A 26 7.96 -1.15 -5.32
C ARG A 26 7.70 -1.16 -6.81
N PHE A 27 8.62 -0.55 -7.53
CA PHE A 27 8.56 -0.50 -8.99
C PHE A 27 9.70 -1.29 -9.57
N GLY A 28 9.76 -1.38 -10.88
CA GLY A 28 10.87 -2.03 -11.54
C GLY A 28 12.20 -1.38 -11.21
N GLU A 29 12.19 -0.08 -10.98
CA GLU A 29 13.39 0.66 -10.60
C GLU A 29 13.09 1.48 -9.37
N GLY A 30 13.40 0.94 -8.21
CA GLY A 30 13.26 1.68 -6.97
C GLY A 30 11.95 1.49 -6.27
N CYS A 31 11.78 2.21 -5.19
CA CYS A 31 10.62 2.13 -4.32
C CYS A 31 10.20 3.52 -3.90
N ALA A 32 8.95 3.66 -3.46
CA ALA A 32 8.45 4.91 -2.93
C ALA A 32 7.63 4.63 -1.68
N GLU A 33 7.80 5.48 -0.66
CA GLU A 33 6.96 5.41 0.53
C GLU A 33 5.74 6.28 0.32
N LEU A 34 4.58 5.72 0.60
CA LEU A 34 3.31 6.40 0.39
C LEU A 34 2.51 6.37 1.67
N THR A 35 1.64 7.38 1.82
CA THR A 35 0.69 7.42 2.93
C THR A 35 -0.70 7.18 2.37
N VAL A 36 -1.47 6.34 3.05
CA VAL A 36 -2.83 6.05 2.61
C VAL A 36 -3.74 7.20 3.00
N ASP A 37 -4.26 7.93 2.02
CA ASP A 37 -5.19 9.02 2.26
C ASP A 37 -6.60 8.51 2.48
N ALA A 38 -7.01 7.56 1.68
CA ALA A 38 -8.36 7.02 1.76
C ALA A 38 -8.36 5.63 1.17
N VAL A 39 -9.24 4.79 1.68
CA VAL A 39 -9.43 3.45 1.16
C VAL A 39 -10.77 3.42 0.46
N LEU A 40 -10.75 3.14 -0.85
CA LEU A 40 -11.96 3.09 -1.64
C LEU A 40 -12.37 1.63 -1.78
N PRO A 41 -13.56 1.29 -1.34
CA PRO A 41 -14.00 -0.11 -1.41
C PRO A 41 -14.21 -0.54 -2.85
N GLU A 42 -13.94 -1.79 -3.09
CA GLU A 42 -14.20 -2.41 -4.37
C GLU A 42 -15.67 -2.78 -4.46
N LYS A 43 -16.23 -2.62 -5.62
CA LYS A 43 -17.63 -2.97 -5.82
C LYS A 43 -17.81 -4.44 -6.11
#